data_bb47b5934860d1103bc14fa59b2ddfe5
#
_entry.id   bb47b5934860d1103bc14fa59b2ddfe5
#
_cell.length_a   1.000
_cell.length_b   1.000
_cell.length_c   1.000
_cell.angle_alpha   90.00
_cell.angle_beta   90.00
_cell.angle_gamma   90.00
#
_symmetry.space_group_name_H-M   'P 1'
#
loop_
_entity.id
_entity.type
_entity.pdbx_description
1 polymer ?
#
loop_
_entity_poly.entity_id
_entity_poly.type
_entity_poly.pdbx_seq_one_letter_code
_entity_poly.pdbx_strand_id
1 'polypeptide(L)'
;MKKCKHCQTEIDAKAKVCPNCRKKQGMPVWLIIIIAIVAIIVISSIAGGNEEKFETDYSQSDVVTYNDVNYSIIKVEKTKGSNEYCEPSEGKEYVKVTVRIENNSDETISYNGLDWQMINANGVEDAWGSYTCDDDETLSSGDLEKGGHIEGVLVWEQNIGDDNLRLRYYDNVLFDEEYTFQFKLD
;
A
#
# COMPACT_ATOMS: atom_id res chain seq x y z
N MET A 1 -16.83 6.41 -58.53
CA MET A 1 -15.68 7.29 -58.79
C MET A 1 -15.38 8.14 -57.54
N LYS A 2 -14.13 8.56 -57.32
CA LYS A 2 -13.70 9.51 -56.26
C LYS A 2 -12.81 10.58 -56.88
N LYS A 3 -12.76 11.77 -56.27
CA LYS A 3 -11.81 12.82 -56.70
C LYS A 3 -10.41 12.59 -56.09
N CYS A 4 -9.39 12.77 -56.88
CA CYS A 4 -8.00 12.72 -56.41
C CYS A 4 -7.73 13.80 -55.37
N LYS A 5 -7.13 13.47 -54.21
CA LYS A 5 -6.82 14.42 -53.14
C LYS A 5 -5.83 15.51 -53.54
N HIS A 6 -5.08 15.31 -54.64
CA HIS A 6 -4.02 16.24 -55.06
C HIS A 6 -4.35 17.06 -56.30
N CYS A 7 -5.01 16.50 -57.32
CA CYS A 7 -5.30 17.21 -58.55
C CYS A 7 -6.77 17.28 -58.91
N GLN A 8 -7.67 16.82 -58.01
CA GLN A 8 -9.12 16.87 -58.10
C GLN A 8 -9.72 16.14 -59.34
N THR A 9 -8.92 15.44 -60.13
CA THR A 9 -9.39 14.64 -61.25
C THR A 9 -10.21 13.46 -60.74
N GLU A 10 -11.29 13.09 -61.43
CA GLU A 10 -12.05 11.88 -61.11
C GLU A 10 -11.23 10.62 -61.43
N ILE A 11 -11.17 9.73 -60.48
CA ILE A 11 -10.45 8.47 -60.54
C ILE A 11 -11.30 7.32 -60.03
N ASP A 12 -10.93 6.11 -60.33
CA ASP A 12 -11.63 4.94 -59.79
C ASP A 12 -11.63 4.97 -58.26
N ALA A 13 -12.76 4.58 -57.66
CA ALA A 13 -12.93 4.59 -56.22
C ALA A 13 -11.85 3.75 -55.49
N LYS A 14 -11.37 2.67 -56.08
CA LYS A 14 -10.33 1.76 -55.54
C LYS A 14 -8.91 2.15 -55.93
N ALA A 15 -8.72 3.18 -56.77
CA ALA A 15 -7.40 3.59 -57.22
C ALA A 15 -6.49 4.00 -56.05
N LYS A 16 -5.37 3.31 -55.84
CA LYS A 16 -4.35 3.61 -54.82
C LYS A 16 -3.36 4.70 -55.27
N VAL A 17 -3.26 4.93 -56.55
CA VAL A 17 -2.44 5.98 -57.19
C VAL A 17 -3.26 6.70 -58.23
N CYS A 18 -3.14 8.00 -58.34
CA CYS A 18 -3.82 8.80 -59.33
C CYS A 18 -3.13 8.60 -60.71
N PRO A 19 -3.86 8.20 -61.78
CA PRO A 19 -3.26 8.03 -63.10
C PRO A 19 -2.79 9.35 -63.70
N ASN A 20 -3.41 10.48 -63.31
CA ASN A 20 -3.09 11.82 -63.84
C ASN A 20 -1.83 12.43 -63.15
N CYS A 21 -1.85 12.55 -61.81
CA CYS A 21 -0.76 13.20 -61.07
C CYS A 21 0.21 12.21 -60.41
N ARG A 22 0.02 10.88 -60.53
CA ARG A 22 0.84 9.78 -60.01
C ARG A 22 1.06 9.79 -58.50
N LYS A 23 0.30 10.59 -57.75
CA LYS A 23 0.43 10.63 -56.27
C LYS A 23 -0.49 9.57 -55.64
N LYS A 24 0.02 8.97 -54.54
CA LYS A 24 -0.70 7.95 -53.74
C LYS A 24 -1.94 8.57 -53.10
N GLN A 25 -3.04 7.82 -53.08
CA GLN A 25 -4.35 8.26 -52.58
C GLN A 25 -4.69 7.78 -51.16
N GLY A 26 -3.80 6.92 -50.59
CA GLY A 26 -3.99 6.40 -49.21
C GLY A 26 -3.45 7.35 -48.13
N MET A 27 -3.80 7.05 -46.91
CA MET A 27 -3.12 7.68 -45.76
C MET A 27 -1.65 7.25 -45.70
N PRO A 28 -0.72 8.14 -45.35
CA PRO A 28 0.67 7.79 -45.20
C PRO A 28 0.84 6.78 -44.07
N VAL A 29 1.73 5.82 -44.23
CA VAL A 29 1.96 4.70 -43.30
C VAL A 29 2.27 5.21 -41.89
N TRP A 30 3.03 6.30 -41.78
CA TRP A 30 3.33 6.91 -40.48
C TRP A 30 2.08 7.38 -39.71
N LEU A 31 1.05 7.86 -40.42
CA LEU A 31 -0.21 8.28 -39.79
C LEU A 31 -1.01 7.05 -39.28
N ILE A 32 -0.97 5.93 -39.99
CA ILE A 32 -1.58 4.68 -39.56
C ILE A 32 -0.88 4.17 -38.30
N ILE A 33 0.45 4.27 -38.24
CA ILE A 33 1.25 3.91 -37.06
C ILE A 33 0.88 4.78 -35.85
N ILE A 34 0.76 6.11 -36.04
CA ILE A 34 0.36 7.01 -34.95
C ILE A 34 -1.04 6.68 -34.45
N ILE A 35 -2.01 6.45 -35.34
CA ILE A 35 -3.37 6.04 -34.95
C ILE A 35 -3.35 4.72 -34.17
N ALA A 36 -2.54 3.75 -34.59
CA ALA A 36 -2.39 2.48 -33.90
C ALA A 36 -1.78 2.66 -32.48
N ILE A 37 -0.74 3.50 -32.34
CA ILE A 37 -0.11 3.81 -31.05
C ILE A 37 -1.12 4.53 -30.13
N VAL A 38 -1.83 5.51 -30.62
CA VAL A 38 -2.88 6.21 -29.84
C VAL A 38 -4.00 5.26 -29.42
N ALA A 39 -4.42 4.35 -30.31
CA ALA A 39 -5.42 3.34 -29.97
C ALA A 39 -4.92 2.38 -28.89
N ILE A 40 -3.63 1.97 -28.92
CA ILE A 40 -3.02 1.12 -27.88
C ILE A 40 -2.98 1.88 -26.54
N ILE A 41 -2.59 3.16 -26.53
CA ILE A 41 -2.56 4.00 -25.32
C ILE A 41 -3.96 4.15 -24.74
N VAL A 42 -4.96 4.43 -25.56
CA VAL A 42 -6.37 4.56 -25.11
C VAL A 42 -6.90 3.23 -24.58
N ILE A 43 -6.60 2.11 -25.23
CA ILE A 43 -7.00 0.77 -24.77
C ILE A 43 -6.30 0.43 -23.45
N SER A 44 -5.02 0.77 -23.30
CA SER A 44 -4.28 0.57 -22.03
C SER A 44 -4.85 1.43 -20.91
N SER A 45 -5.32 2.64 -21.21
CA SER A 45 -5.95 3.54 -20.22
C SER A 45 -7.38 3.10 -19.84
N ILE A 46 -8.06 2.36 -20.70
CA ILE A 46 -9.41 1.82 -20.42
C ILE A 46 -9.31 0.41 -19.81
N ALA A 47 -8.25 -0.33 -20.14
CA ALA A 47 -7.89 -1.64 -19.55
C ALA A 47 -7.05 -1.51 -18.27
N GLY A 48 -6.68 -0.29 -17.89
CA GLY A 48 -6.22 0.04 -16.54
C GLY A 48 -7.34 -0.38 -15.61
N GLY A 49 -7.17 -1.57 -15.02
CA GLY A 49 -8.13 -2.19 -14.11
C GLY A 49 -8.57 -1.17 -13.07
N ASN A 50 -9.71 -1.39 -12.47
CA ASN A 50 -9.98 -0.91 -11.14
C ASN A 50 -8.74 -1.26 -10.33
N GLU A 51 -7.87 -0.28 -10.05
CA GLU A 51 -7.02 -0.38 -8.88
C GLU A 51 -8.03 -0.52 -7.76
N GLU A 52 -8.20 -1.73 -7.26
CA GLU A 52 -8.87 -1.92 -5.98
C GLU A 52 -8.07 -1.03 -5.04
N LYS A 53 -8.69 0.10 -4.68
CA LYS A 53 -8.07 1.04 -3.76
C LYS A 53 -7.82 0.24 -2.49
N PHE A 54 -6.55 -0.01 -2.18
CA PHE A 54 -6.17 -0.72 -0.98
C PHE A 54 -6.82 -0.01 0.21
N GLU A 55 -7.58 -0.75 0.99
CA GLU A 55 -8.20 -0.21 2.20
C GLU A 55 -7.09 0.09 3.20
N THR A 56 -7.12 1.26 3.80
CA THR A 56 -6.06 1.68 4.74
C THR A 56 -6.50 1.64 6.20
N ASP A 57 -7.81 1.52 6.47
CA ASP A 57 -8.41 1.54 7.80
C ASP A 57 -9.08 0.21 8.13
N TYR A 58 -8.57 -0.48 9.13
CA TYR A 58 -9.03 -1.79 9.57
C TYR A 58 -9.46 -1.76 11.04
N SER A 59 -10.33 -2.69 11.41
CA SER A 59 -10.63 -2.95 12.82
C SER A 59 -9.56 -3.85 13.45
N GLN A 60 -9.49 -3.87 14.78
CA GLN A 60 -8.56 -4.73 15.52
C GLN A 60 -8.70 -6.21 15.18
N SER A 61 -9.90 -6.66 14.81
CA SER A 61 -10.19 -8.08 14.49
C SER A 61 -9.86 -8.48 13.05
N ASP A 62 -9.50 -7.54 12.20
CA ASP A 62 -9.25 -7.80 10.79
C ASP A 62 -7.85 -8.37 10.56
N VAL A 63 -7.70 -9.09 9.46
CA VAL A 63 -6.40 -9.50 8.91
C VAL A 63 -6.14 -8.69 7.66
N VAL A 64 -5.05 -7.95 7.67
CA VAL A 64 -4.61 -7.16 6.51
C VAL A 64 -3.63 -7.99 5.70
N THR A 65 -3.90 -8.14 4.41
CA THR A 65 -2.93 -8.74 3.47
C THR A 65 -2.31 -7.62 2.63
N TYR A 66 -1.02 -7.45 2.74
CA TYR A 66 -0.24 -6.51 1.96
C TYR A 66 1.01 -7.21 1.42
N ASN A 67 1.24 -7.14 0.10
CA ASN A 67 2.34 -7.84 -0.60
C ASN A 67 2.45 -9.35 -0.25
N ASP A 68 1.32 -10.05 -0.20
CA ASP A 68 1.22 -11.46 0.19
C ASP A 68 1.72 -11.76 1.63
N VAL A 69 1.78 -10.73 2.49
CA VAL A 69 2.06 -10.84 3.92
C VAL A 69 0.80 -10.53 4.71
N ASN A 70 0.46 -11.38 5.67
CA ASN A 70 -0.67 -11.16 6.56
C ASN A 70 -0.22 -10.49 7.85
N TYR A 71 -0.92 -9.44 8.23
CA TYR A 71 -0.74 -8.70 9.47
C TYR A 71 -2.03 -8.76 10.28
N SER A 72 -1.94 -9.07 11.56
CA SER A 72 -3.08 -9.13 12.45
C SER A 72 -2.71 -8.73 13.88
N ILE A 73 -3.70 -8.25 14.62
CA ILE A 73 -3.58 -7.99 16.05
C ILE A 73 -4.14 -9.18 16.80
N ILE A 74 -3.31 -9.80 17.63
CA ILE A 74 -3.69 -10.95 18.45
C ILE A 74 -4.32 -10.50 19.76
N LYS A 75 -3.77 -9.40 20.35
CA LYS A 75 -4.18 -8.95 21.68
C LYS A 75 -3.85 -7.47 21.86
N VAL A 76 -4.70 -6.76 22.55
CA VAL A 76 -4.44 -5.42 23.11
C VAL A 76 -4.67 -5.46 24.60
N GLU A 77 -3.72 -4.96 25.35
CA GLU A 77 -3.79 -4.87 26.82
C GLU A 77 -3.42 -3.49 27.29
N LYS A 78 -4.16 -2.96 28.25
CA LYS A 78 -3.83 -1.74 28.99
C LYS A 78 -3.40 -2.13 30.40
N THR A 79 -2.22 -1.71 30.84
CA THR A 79 -1.68 -2.08 32.16
C THR A 79 -0.85 -0.97 32.78
N LYS A 80 -0.77 -0.98 34.10
CA LYS A 80 0.08 -0.06 34.88
C LYS A 80 1.47 -0.64 35.18
N GLY A 81 1.87 -1.72 34.48
CA GLY A 81 3.10 -2.42 34.75
C GLY A 81 2.94 -3.51 35.81
N SER A 82 4.01 -4.31 35.98
CA SER A 82 4.01 -5.47 36.85
C SER A 82 4.52 -5.19 38.26
N ASN A 83 5.28 -4.12 38.45
CA ASN A 83 5.89 -3.76 39.75
C ASN A 83 6.32 -2.28 39.77
N GLU A 84 6.71 -1.78 40.96
CA GLU A 84 7.10 -0.38 41.20
C GLU A 84 8.29 0.14 40.35
N TYR A 85 9.07 -0.73 39.77
CA TYR A 85 10.20 -0.36 38.89
C TYR A 85 9.82 -0.33 37.42
N CYS A 86 8.59 -0.72 37.11
CA CYS A 86 8.08 -0.91 35.76
C CYS A 86 6.72 -0.20 35.59
N GLU A 87 6.54 0.92 36.28
CA GLU A 87 5.33 1.73 36.15
C GLU A 87 5.47 2.74 35.01
N PRO A 88 4.39 2.99 34.24
CA PRO A 88 4.38 4.07 33.29
C PRO A 88 4.45 5.44 33.99
N SER A 89 4.73 6.50 33.24
CA SER A 89 4.73 7.87 33.73
C SER A 89 3.40 8.23 34.40
N GLU A 90 3.43 9.18 35.34
CA GLU A 90 2.23 9.63 36.07
C GLU A 90 1.10 10.04 35.08
N GLY A 91 -0.10 9.52 35.30
CA GLY A 91 -1.28 9.77 34.44
C GLY A 91 -1.31 8.94 33.17
N LYS A 92 -0.36 8.00 32.98
CA LYS A 92 -0.30 7.12 31.83
C LYS A 92 -0.51 5.66 32.18
N GLU A 93 -0.72 4.86 31.17
CA GLU A 93 -0.77 3.41 31.21
C GLU A 93 0.02 2.85 30.01
N TYR A 94 0.53 1.65 30.12
CA TYR A 94 1.08 0.94 28.97
C TYR A 94 -0.04 0.35 28.13
N VAL A 95 0.04 0.59 26.82
CA VAL A 95 -0.76 -0.10 25.82
C VAL A 95 0.16 -1.11 25.12
N LYS A 96 -0.09 -2.39 25.37
CA LYS A 96 0.64 -3.51 24.79
C LYS A 96 -0.18 -4.07 23.64
N VAL A 97 0.39 -4.13 22.45
CA VAL A 97 -0.24 -4.72 21.28
C VAL A 97 0.58 -5.89 20.79
N THR A 98 0.02 -7.10 20.88
CA THR A 98 0.62 -8.29 20.28
C THR A 98 0.21 -8.34 18.82
N VAL A 99 1.17 -8.24 17.92
CA VAL A 99 0.97 -8.37 16.48
C VAL A 99 1.50 -9.71 15.98
N ARG A 100 0.87 -10.23 14.93
CA ARG A 100 1.34 -11.39 14.19
C ARG A 100 1.59 -10.99 12.74
N ILE A 101 2.75 -11.38 12.22
CA ILE A 101 3.16 -11.21 10.83
C ILE A 101 3.37 -12.60 10.25
N GLU A 102 2.76 -12.91 9.11
CA GLU A 102 2.84 -14.21 8.44
C GLU A 102 3.18 -14.01 6.96
N ASN A 103 4.32 -14.55 6.55
CA ASN A 103 4.81 -14.44 5.18
C ASN A 103 4.20 -15.52 4.29
N ASN A 104 3.22 -15.15 3.47
CA ASN A 104 2.62 -16.02 2.45
C ASN A 104 3.22 -15.79 1.05
N SER A 105 4.18 -14.87 0.93
CA SER A 105 4.87 -14.60 -0.33
C SER A 105 5.82 -15.73 -0.72
N ASP A 106 6.34 -15.67 -1.94
CA ASP A 106 7.33 -16.63 -2.41
C ASP A 106 8.79 -16.26 -2.05
N GLU A 107 8.99 -15.11 -1.39
CA GLU A 107 10.30 -14.56 -1.05
C GLU A 107 10.48 -14.44 0.47
N THR A 108 11.73 -14.29 0.91
CA THR A 108 12.04 -13.90 2.29
C THR A 108 11.73 -12.41 2.47
N ILE A 109 11.01 -12.06 3.52
CA ILE A 109 10.69 -10.67 3.87
C ILE A 109 11.43 -10.26 5.15
N SER A 110 11.74 -8.98 5.28
CA SER A 110 12.22 -8.41 6.54
C SER A 110 11.05 -7.81 7.32
N TYR A 111 11.13 -7.84 8.64
CA TYR A 111 10.19 -7.18 9.54
C TYR A 111 10.92 -6.37 10.61
N ASN A 112 10.28 -5.30 11.09
CA ASN A 112 10.87 -4.45 12.11
C ASN A 112 9.76 -3.85 13.01
N GLY A 113 9.96 -3.90 14.33
CA GLY A 113 9.05 -3.27 15.27
C GLY A 113 8.96 -1.75 15.13
N LEU A 114 9.98 -1.11 14.57
CA LEU A 114 9.98 0.35 14.29
C LEU A 114 9.06 0.76 13.15
N ASP A 115 8.62 -0.19 12.31
CA ASP A 115 7.66 0.09 11.24
C ASP A 115 6.23 0.33 11.77
N TRP A 116 6.06 0.25 13.09
CA TRP A 116 4.77 0.43 13.77
C TRP A 116 4.78 1.66 14.66
N GLN A 117 3.71 2.45 14.56
CA GLN A 117 3.56 3.69 15.32
C GLN A 117 2.17 3.79 15.93
N MET A 118 2.10 4.28 17.18
CA MET A 118 0.85 4.51 17.89
C MET A 118 0.34 5.92 17.64
N ILE A 119 -0.93 6.05 17.28
CA ILE A 119 -1.65 7.33 17.20
C ILE A 119 -2.62 7.40 18.36
N ASN A 120 -2.50 8.42 19.19
CA ASN A 120 -3.39 8.62 20.32
C ASN A 120 -4.72 9.29 19.93
N ALA A 121 -5.64 9.41 20.87
CA ALA A 121 -6.95 10.02 20.67
C ALA A 121 -6.90 11.47 20.15
N ASN A 122 -5.82 12.20 20.44
CA ASN A 122 -5.61 13.57 19.97
C ASN A 122 -4.95 13.65 18.58
N GLY A 123 -4.66 12.50 17.95
CA GLY A 123 -3.98 12.43 16.68
C GLY A 123 -2.46 12.65 16.76
N VAL A 124 -1.90 12.59 17.97
CA VAL A 124 -0.44 12.66 18.13
C VAL A 124 0.15 11.29 17.83
N GLU A 125 1.14 11.27 16.95
CA GLU A 125 1.87 10.09 16.55
C GLU A 125 3.05 9.85 17.51
N ASP A 126 3.13 8.64 18.03
CA ASP A 126 4.19 8.18 18.91
C ASP A 126 5.02 7.12 18.17
N ALA A 127 6.13 7.56 17.61
CA ALA A 127 6.98 6.77 16.72
C ALA A 127 7.79 5.69 17.48
N TRP A 128 7.94 5.82 18.80
CA TRP A 128 8.82 4.95 19.56
C TRP A 128 8.03 4.22 20.62
N GLY A 129 8.05 2.90 20.52
CA GLY A 129 7.51 2.07 21.58
C GLY A 129 8.25 2.28 22.90
N SER A 130 7.53 2.18 23.98
CA SER A 130 8.09 2.17 25.33
C SER A 130 8.66 0.80 25.65
N TYR A 131 9.66 0.77 26.50
CA TYR A 131 10.18 -0.47 27.08
C TYR A 131 9.41 -0.79 28.36
N THR A 132 8.95 -2.02 28.51
CA THR A 132 8.47 -2.52 29.80
C THR A 132 9.51 -3.50 30.38
N CYS A 133 9.56 -3.61 31.70
CA CYS A 133 10.39 -4.61 32.38
C CYS A 133 9.70 -5.98 32.45
N ASP A 134 8.55 -6.14 31.82
CA ASP A 134 7.87 -7.42 31.74
C ASP A 134 8.60 -8.34 30.76
N ASP A 135 8.52 -9.66 31.00
CA ASP A 135 9.14 -10.69 30.16
C ASP A 135 8.35 -10.90 28.82
N ASP A 136 7.90 -9.80 28.21
CA ASP A 136 7.22 -9.87 26.93
C ASP A 136 8.22 -10.11 25.79
N GLU A 137 7.87 -10.96 24.87
CA GLU A 137 8.61 -11.13 23.62
C GLU A 137 8.37 -9.91 22.72
N THR A 138 9.18 -8.89 22.87
CA THR A 138 9.12 -7.66 22.08
C THR A 138 9.35 -7.95 20.60
N LEU A 139 8.51 -7.40 19.72
CA LEU A 139 8.73 -7.45 18.29
C LEU A 139 10.00 -6.67 17.95
N SER A 140 11.07 -7.39 17.68
CA SER A 140 12.37 -6.83 17.26
C SER A 140 12.43 -6.66 15.74
N SER A 141 13.56 -6.93 15.14
CA SER A 141 13.74 -6.98 13.68
C SER A 141 14.32 -8.34 13.29
N GLY A 142 14.00 -8.78 12.08
CA GLY A 142 14.50 -10.04 11.52
C GLY A 142 13.94 -10.32 10.15
N ASP A 143 14.17 -11.55 9.71
CA ASP A 143 13.71 -12.02 8.42
C ASP A 143 12.78 -13.22 8.58
N LEU A 144 11.73 -13.30 7.76
CA LEU A 144 10.82 -14.43 7.68
C LEU A 144 10.94 -15.07 6.31
N GLU A 145 11.32 -16.33 6.28
CA GLU A 145 11.24 -17.14 5.06
C GLU A 145 9.79 -17.38 4.66
N LYS A 146 9.57 -17.82 3.43
CA LYS A 146 8.26 -18.25 2.94
C LYS A 146 7.57 -19.21 3.92
N GLY A 147 6.33 -18.90 4.29
CA GLY A 147 5.51 -19.66 5.25
C GLY A 147 5.91 -19.45 6.72
N GLY A 148 6.92 -18.61 6.99
CA GLY A 148 7.31 -18.20 8.33
C GLY A 148 6.32 -17.23 8.96
N HIS A 149 6.27 -17.22 10.29
CA HIS A 149 5.50 -16.23 11.03
C HIS A 149 6.22 -15.83 12.31
N ILE A 150 5.89 -14.66 12.83
CA ILE A 150 6.34 -14.13 14.12
C ILE A 150 5.16 -13.52 14.86
N GLU A 151 5.14 -13.67 16.15
CA GLU A 151 4.33 -12.88 17.08
C GLU A 151 5.26 -12.07 17.96
N GLY A 152 4.92 -10.82 18.24
CA GLY A 152 5.70 -9.98 19.11
C GLY A 152 4.88 -8.85 19.68
N VAL A 153 5.33 -8.35 20.84
CA VAL A 153 4.66 -7.28 21.58
C VAL A 153 5.28 -5.94 21.26
N LEU A 154 4.41 -4.99 20.95
CA LEU A 154 4.75 -3.57 20.82
C LEU A 154 4.13 -2.83 22.00
N VAL A 155 4.82 -1.85 22.57
CA VAL A 155 4.39 -1.18 23.80
C VAL A 155 4.53 0.33 23.68
N TRP A 156 3.51 1.06 24.09
CA TRP A 156 3.52 2.53 24.17
C TRP A 156 2.91 3.02 25.49
N GLU A 157 3.41 4.14 26.00
CA GLU A 157 2.76 4.86 27.09
C GLU A 157 1.70 5.79 26.54
N GLN A 158 0.43 5.58 26.92
CA GLN A 158 -0.69 6.43 26.54
C GLN A 158 -1.39 6.99 27.77
N ASN A 159 -2.18 8.06 27.61
CA ASN A 159 -2.94 8.59 28.73
C ASN A 159 -4.00 7.59 29.18
N ILE A 160 -4.21 7.48 30.48
CA ILE A 160 -5.25 6.62 31.04
C ILE A 160 -6.61 7.02 30.46
N GLY A 161 -7.32 6.03 29.87
CA GLY A 161 -8.63 6.22 29.29
C GLY A 161 -8.65 6.78 27.86
N ASP A 162 -7.52 6.77 27.16
CA ASP A 162 -7.52 7.00 25.71
C ASP A 162 -8.20 5.83 25.00
N ASP A 163 -9.32 6.12 24.30
CA ASP A 163 -10.19 5.11 23.67
C ASP A 163 -10.16 5.10 22.14
N ASN A 164 -9.50 6.05 21.49
CA ASN A 164 -9.42 6.14 20.03
C ASN A 164 -7.98 5.93 19.53
N LEU A 165 -7.35 4.90 20.04
CA LEU A 165 -5.98 4.54 19.64
C LEU A 165 -5.98 3.89 18.25
N ARG A 166 -4.93 4.14 17.49
CA ARG A 166 -4.70 3.50 16.18
C ARG A 166 -3.27 3.05 16.10
N LEU A 167 -3.07 1.86 15.56
CA LEU A 167 -1.76 1.31 15.28
C LEU A 167 -1.51 1.41 13.78
N ARG A 168 -0.54 2.21 13.35
CA ARG A 168 -0.12 2.40 11.97
C ARG A 168 1.06 1.52 11.63
N TYR A 169 1.05 1.00 10.41
CA TYR A 169 2.16 0.30 9.80
C TYR A 169 2.71 1.12 8.63
N TYR A 170 4.03 1.19 8.54
CA TYR A 170 4.78 1.80 7.45
C TYR A 170 5.63 0.73 6.78
N ASP A 171 5.48 0.54 5.48
CA ASP A 171 6.31 -0.41 4.73
C ASP A 171 7.80 -0.02 4.76
N ASN A 172 8.06 1.29 4.82
CA ASN A 172 9.40 1.84 5.01
C ASN A 172 9.34 3.13 5.85
N VAL A 173 9.35 2.99 7.16
CA VAL A 173 9.20 4.10 8.12
C VAL A 173 10.23 5.24 7.95
N LEU A 174 11.37 4.96 7.31
CA LEU A 174 12.43 5.98 7.12
C LEU A 174 12.21 6.86 5.87
N PHE A 175 11.41 6.40 4.91
CA PHE A 175 11.26 7.06 3.62
C PHE A 175 9.81 7.35 3.24
N ASP A 176 8.84 6.69 3.87
CA ASP A 176 7.43 6.88 3.57
C ASP A 176 6.86 8.02 4.42
N GLU A 177 6.24 9.00 3.75
CA GLU A 177 5.53 10.11 4.41
C GLU A 177 4.13 9.70 4.87
N GLU A 178 3.55 8.67 4.26
CA GLU A 178 2.21 8.16 4.57
C GLU A 178 2.27 6.71 5.07
N TYR A 179 1.40 6.38 6.01
CA TYR A 179 1.28 5.00 6.48
C TYR A 179 0.67 4.09 5.41
N THR A 180 1.08 2.83 5.42
CA THR A 180 0.56 1.82 4.49
C THR A 180 -0.86 1.41 4.86
N PHE A 181 -1.09 1.08 6.13
CA PHE A 181 -2.41 0.79 6.71
C PHE A 181 -2.43 1.07 8.21
N GLN A 182 -3.63 1.11 8.81
CA GLN A 182 -3.78 1.25 10.26
C GLN A 182 -4.91 0.38 10.81
N PHE A 183 -4.73 -0.09 12.03
CA PHE A 183 -5.77 -0.72 12.83
C PHE A 183 -6.34 0.28 13.82
N LYS A 184 -7.67 0.30 13.96
CA LYS A 184 -8.36 0.96 15.08
C LYS A 184 -8.36 0.00 16.26
N LEU A 185 -7.85 0.44 17.40
CA LEU A 185 -7.80 -0.34 18.63
C LEU A 185 -9.03 -0.01 19.50
N ASP A 186 -9.69 -1.07 19.98
CA ASP A 186 -10.88 -0.98 20.86
C ASP A 186 -10.50 -1.02 22.35
#